data_ef0cf3fc43618f9adff06303527ca2e6
#
_entry.id   ef0cf3fc43618f9adff06303527ca2e6
#
_cell.length_a   1.000
_cell.length_b   1.000
_cell.length_c   1.000
_cell.angle_alpha   90.00
_cell.angle_beta   90.00
_cell.angle_gamma   90.00
#
_symmetry.space_group_name_H-M   'P 1'
#
loop_
_entity.id
_entity.type
_entity.pdbx_description
1 polymer ?
#
loop_
_entity_poly.entity_id
_entity_poly.type
_entity_poly.pdbx_seq_one_letter_code
_entity_poly.pdbx_strand_id
1 'polypeptide(L)'
;MRLKRTLAVAGVLSVGGAGAALAAHVTQVDPATVPTGFLAAHNKVEGIRISSLARAVKHHRADVFIQHARLGANEATGWHTHPGPVFVEVVRGSVTYEDAAGGKCRQATYRAGEGFFDRGFGHVHRAIAGADGADFYPVYVLPAGSAAHLIPAPAPDECTP
;
A
#
# COMPACT_ATOMS: atom_id res chain seq x y z
N MET A 1 -36.26 -48.62 -3.38
CA MET A 1 -34.95 -48.57 -2.73
C MET A 1 -34.38 -47.17 -2.90
N ARG A 2 -34.47 -46.31 -1.89
CA ARG A 2 -34.01 -44.89 -1.93
C ARG A 2 -32.69 -44.80 -1.17
N LEU A 3 -31.62 -44.47 -1.88
CA LEU A 3 -30.27 -44.28 -1.34
C LEU A 3 -30.18 -42.90 -0.67
N LYS A 4 -30.03 -42.85 0.65
CA LYS A 4 -29.77 -41.63 1.41
C LYS A 4 -28.27 -41.32 1.28
N ARG A 5 -27.92 -40.19 0.64
CA ARG A 5 -26.56 -39.66 0.66
C ARG A 5 -26.36 -38.80 1.90
N THR A 6 -25.52 -39.28 2.79
CA THR A 6 -25.07 -38.54 3.97
C THR A 6 -23.97 -37.58 3.54
N LEU A 7 -24.21 -36.27 3.70
CA LEU A 7 -23.19 -35.23 3.54
C LEU A 7 -22.40 -35.18 4.85
N ALA A 8 -21.10 -35.49 4.76
CA ALA A 8 -20.13 -35.25 5.82
C ALA A 8 -19.72 -33.78 5.78
N VAL A 9 -20.05 -33.03 6.84
CA VAL A 9 -19.55 -31.67 7.05
C VAL A 9 -18.17 -31.79 7.68
N ALA A 10 -17.12 -31.46 6.91
CA ALA A 10 -15.77 -31.35 7.43
C ALA A 10 -15.66 -30.01 8.20
N GLY A 11 -15.55 -30.09 9.52
CA GLY A 11 -15.26 -28.97 10.38
C GLY A 11 -13.84 -28.47 10.15
N VAL A 12 -13.69 -27.23 9.72
CA VAL A 12 -12.39 -26.53 9.68
C VAL A 12 -12.10 -26.02 11.08
N LEU A 13 -11.10 -26.62 11.74
CA LEU A 13 -10.52 -26.06 12.97
C LEU A 13 -9.75 -24.80 12.60
N SER A 14 -10.25 -23.64 12.98
CA SER A 14 -9.53 -22.39 12.93
C SER A 14 -8.52 -22.33 14.08
N VAL A 15 -7.24 -22.51 13.77
CA VAL A 15 -6.15 -22.18 14.68
C VAL A 15 -6.07 -20.65 14.77
N GLY A 16 -6.51 -20.09 15.90
CA GLY A 16 -6.39 -18.68 16.20
C GLY A 16 -4.94 -18.28 16.42
N GLY A 17 -4.29 -17.78 15.38
CA GLY A 17 -3.06 -17.01 15.50
C GLY A 17 -3.45 -15.53 15.58
N ALA A 18 -3.10 -14.85 16.67
CA ALA A 18 -3.20 -13.39 16.78
C ALA A 18 -2.16 -12.75 15.84
N GLY A 19 -2.45 -12.75 14.55
CA GLY A 19 -1.77 -11.94 13.56
C GLY A 19 -2.49 -10.60 13.48
N ALA A 20 -1.80 -9.49 13.72
CA ALA A 20 -2.31 -8.16 13.49
C ALA A 20 -2.85 -8.11 12.05
N ALA A 21 -4.16 -7.94 11.93
CA ALA A 21 -4.81 -7.85 10.64
C ALA A 21 -4.29 -6.60 9.93
N LEU A 22 -3.53 -6.78 8.87
CA LEU A 22 -3.33 -5.79 7.84
C LEU A 22 -4.67 -5.62 7.12
N ALA A 23 -5.57 -4.84 7.70
CA ALA A 23 -6.84 -4.50 7.10
C ALA A 23 -6.66 -3.35 6.08
N ALA A 24 -5.73 -3.51 5.15
CA ALA A 24 -5.82 -2.76 3.93
C ALA A 24 -6.91 -3.44 3.09
N HIS A 25 -8.09 -2.87 3.06
CA HIS A 25 -9.12 -3.28 2.11
C HIS A 25 -8.65 -2.93 0.71
N VAL A 26 -7.81 -3.79 0.14
CA VAL A 26 -7.41 -3.73 -1.25
C VAL A 26 -8.60 -4.15 -2.08
N THR A 27 -9.37 -3.19 -2.54
CA THR A 27 -10.36 -3.45 -3.58
C THR A 27 -9.62 -3.48 -4.91
N GLN A 28 -9.60 -4.62 -5.60
CA GLN A 28 -9.21 -4.64 -7.00
C GLN A 28 -10.11 -3.65 -7.72
N VAL A 29 -9.51 -2.70 -8.45
CA VAL A 29 -10.27 -1.76 -9.26
C VAL A 29 -10.91 -2.58 -10.39
N ASP A 30 -12.24 -2.71 -10.38
CA ASP A 30 -12.97 -3.17 -11.55
C ASP A 30 -12.86 -2.08 -12.62
N PRO A 31 -12.23 -2.34 -13.78
CA PRO A 31 -12.09 -1.35 -14.84
C PRO A 31 -13.42 -0.76 -15.30
N ALA A 32 -14.53 -1.49 -15.14
CA ALA A 32 -15.87 -1.01 -15.47
C ALA A 32 -16.41 0.04 -14.50
N THR A 33 -15.81 0.19 -13.31
CA THR A 33 -16.26 1.13 -12.28
C THR A 33 -15.38 2.37 -12.15
N VAL A 34 -14.32 2.51 -12.96
CA VAL A 34 -13.49 3.72 -12.99
C VAL A 34 -14.30 4.84 -13.65
N PRO A 35 -14.67 5.91 -12.91
CA PRO A 35 -15.42 7.01 -13.52
C PRO A 35 -14.62 7.66 -14.65
N THR A 36 -15.24 7.84 -15.81
CA THR A 36 -14.66 8.61 -16.90
C THR A 36 -14.45 10.05 -16.43
N GLY A 37 -13.21 10.54 -16.49
CA GLY A 37 -12.83 11.88 -15.98
C GLY A 37 -12.00 11.86 -14.69
N PHE A 38 -11.86 10.73 -14.06
CA PHE A 38 -11.05 10.58 -12.83
C PHE A 38 -9.54 10.79 -13.05
N LEU A 39 -9.03 10.52 -14.25
CA LEU A 39 -7.60 10.63 -14.59
C LEU A 39 -7.13 12.06 -14.95
N ALA A 40 -7.96 13.07 -14.75
CA ALA A 40 -7.60 14.46 -15.04
C ALA A 40 -6.96 15.19 -13.85
N ALA A 41 -6.73 14.54 -12.72
CA ALA A 41 -6.05 15.16 -11.59
C ALA A 41 -4.55 15.28 -11.90
N HIS A 42 -4.07 16.52 -11.95
CA HIS A 42 -2.66 16.83 -12.13
C HIS A 42 -2.02 16.99 -10.76
N ASN A 43 -1.35 15.96 -10.27
CA ASN A 43 -0.76 15.94 -8.94
C ASN A 43 0.74 16.24 -9.01
N LYS A 44 1.24 16.98 -8.02
CA LYS A 44 2.67 17.15 -7.80
C LYS A 44 3.16 16.02 -6.91
N VAL A 45 4.13 15.25 -7.40
CA VAL A 45 4.86 14.26 -6.60
C VAL A 45 6.25 14.80 -6.33
N GLU A 46 6.60 14.99 -5.07
CA GLU A 46 7.90 15.48 -4.65
C GLU A 46 8.82 14.35 -4.19
N GLY A 47 10.12 14.64 -4.07
CA GLY A 47 11.11 13.72 -3.52
C GLY A 47 11.51 12.56 -4.43
N ILE A 48 11.17 12.60 -5.73
CA ILE A 48 11.49 11.52 -6.69
C ILE A 48 12.99 11.26 -6.75
N ARG A 49 13.38 9.98 -6.56
CA ARG A 49 14.77 9.54 -6.66
C ARG A 49 14.98 8.73 -7.92
N ILE A 50 15.62 9.31 -8.90
CA ILE A 50 15.94 8.66 -10.19
C ILE A 50 16.77 7.39 -10.00
N SER A 51 17.67 7.35 -9.02
CA SER A 51 18.45 6.15 -8.69
C SER A 51 17.58 4.96 -8.23
N SER A 52 16.47 5.21 -7.52
CA SER A 52 15.53 4.15 -7.14
C SER A 52 14.78 3.61 -8.35
N LEU A 53 14.33 4.49 -9.25
CA LEU A 53 13.68 4.07 -10.50
C LEU A 53 14.65 3.27 -11.38
N ALA A 54 15.89 3.76 -11.58
CA ALA A 54 16.91 3.06 -12.36
C ALA A 54 17.22 1.66 -11.78
N ARG A 55 17.21 1.53 -10.45
CA ARG A 55 17.41 0.23 -9.78
C ARG A 55 16.25 -0.73 -10.01
N ALA A 56 15.00 -0.23 -10.03
CA ALA A 56 13.82 -1.06 -10.29
C ALA A 56 13.78 -1.55 -11.73
N VAL A 57 14.16 -0.70 -12.70
CA VAL A 57 14.13 -0.99 -14.14
C VAL A 57 15.44 -1.64 -14.59
N LYS A 58 15.78 -2.78 -14.02
CA LYS A 58 16.96 -3.54 -14.43
C LYS A 58 16.70 -4.30 -15.73
N HIS A 59 17.64 -4.21 -16.68
CA HIS A 59 17.54 -4.83 -18.01
C HIS A 59 16.30 -4.40 -18.80
N HIS A 60 15.88 -3.15 -18.67
CA HIS A 60 14.70 -2.58 -19.36
C HIS A 60 13.38 -3.30 -19.03
N ARG A 61 13.28 -3.93 -17.86
CA ARG A 61 12.08 -4.64 -17.39
C ARG A 61 11.76 -4.24 -15.96
N ALA A 62 10.49 -4.02 -15.70
CA ALA A 62 9.92 -3.80 -14.37
C ALA A 62 8.47 -4.32 -14.35
N ASP A 63 7.99 -4.70 -13.18
CA ASP A 63 6.57 -4.92 -12.96
C ASP A 63 5.96 -3.61 -12.50
N VAL A 64 4.93 -3.14 -13.19
CA VAL A 64 4.17 -1.96 -12.79
C VAL A 64 2.81 -2.42 -12.27
N PHE A 65 2.51 -2.05 -11.06
CA PHE A 65 1.25 -2.39 -10.40
C PHE A 65 0.58 -1.11 -9.89
N ILE A 66 -0.69 -0.93 -10.22
CA ILE A 66 -1.50 0.21 -9.78
C ILE A 66 -2.61 -0.34 -8.88
N GLN A 67 -2.78 0.28 -7.74
CA GLN A 67 -3.77 -0.13 -6.76
C GLN A 67 -4.66 1.06 -6.38
N HIS A 68 -5.94 0.82 -6.14
CA HIS A 68 -6.78 1.76 -5.41
C HIS A 68 -6.79 1.32 -3.94
N ALA A 69 -6.20 2.13 -3.08
CA ALA A 69 -6.16 1.91 -1.64
C ALA A 69 -7.16 2.84 -0.95
N ARG A 70 -7.86 2.29 0.02
CA ARG A 70 -8.83 3.02 0.83
C ARG A 70 -8.59 2.71 2.30
N LEU A 71 -8.46 3.75 3.11
CA LEU A 71 -8.33 3.68 4.56
C LEU A 71 -9.51 4.41 5.21
N GLY A 72 -10.06 3.81 6.25
CA GLY A 72 -11.04 4.45 7.12
C GLY A 72 -10.45 5.60 7.94
N ALA A 73 -11.28 6.30 8.71
CA ALA A 73 -10.83 7.39 9.58
C ALA A 73 -9.76 6.91 10.57
N ASN A 74 -8.61 7.57 10.57
CA ASN A 74 -7.45 7.27 11.41
C ASN A 74 -6.87 5.84 11.26
N GLU A 75 -7.27 5.11 10.22
CA GLU A 75 -6.73 3.79 9.91
C GLU A 75 -5.31 3.90 9.37
N ALA A 76 -4.47 2.91 9.68
CA ALA A 76 -3.09 2.83 9.23
C ALA A 76 -2.82 1.55 8.45
N THR A 77 -1.91 1.61 7.48
CA THR A 77 -1.46 0.43 6.71
C THR A 77 -0.65 -0.58 7.53
N GLY A 78 -0.20 -0.21 8.73
CA GLY A 78 0.87 -0.90 9.42
C GLY A 78 2.25 -0.55 8.81
N TRP A 79 3.31 -0.89 9.55
CA TRP A 79 4.68 -0.70 9.09
C TRP A 79 5.04 -1.73 8.03
N HIS A 80 5.58 -1.27 6.92
CA HIS A 80 5.91 -2.12 5.78
C HIS A 80 7.00 -1.50 4.91
N THR A 81 7.43 -2.26 3.91
CA THR A 81 8.35 -1.82 2.87
C THR A 81 7.93 -2.39 1.51
N HIS A 82 8.58 -1.89 0.45
CA HIS A 82 8.36 -2.34 -0.92
C HIS A 82 9.65 -2.82 -1.58
N PRO A 83 9.57 -3.82 -2.52
CA PRO A 83 10.73 -4.26 -3.30
C PRO A 83 11.29 -3.20 -4.24
N GLY A 84 10.49 -2.20 -4.60
CA GLY A 84 10.85 -1.09 -5.48
C GLY A 84 10.12 0.19 -5.12
N PRO A 85 10.36 1.29 -5.85
CA PRO A 85 9.76 2.58 -5.56
C PRO A 85 8.26 2.62 -5.84
N VAL A 86 7.58 3.52 -5.11
CA VAL A 86 6.13 3.73 -5.22
C VAL A 86 5.84 5.22 -5.37
N PHE A 87 5.03 5.58 -6.35
CA PHE A 87 4.37 6.88 -6.42
C PHE A 87 3.00 6.76 -5.78
N VAL A 88 2.65 7.68 -4.92
CA VAL A 88 1.34 7.70 -4.26
C VAL A 88 0.64 9.00 -4.56
N GLU A 89 -0.60 8.92 -5.02
CA GLU A 89 -1.48 10.06 -5.27
C GLU A 89 -2.69 10.00 -4.35
N VAL A 90 -2.93 11.04 -3.57
CA VAL A 90 -4.09 11.15 -2.68
C VAL A 90 -5.22 11.82 -3.45
N VAL A 91 -6.38 11.16 -3.53
CA VAL A 91 -7.53 11.65 -4.31
C VAL A 91 -8.71 12.06 -3.43
N ARG A 92 -8.74 11.59 -2.17
CA ARG A 92 -9.72 11.99 -1.16
C ARG A 92 -9.12 11.93 0.23
N GLY A 93 -9.51 12.86 1.11
CA GLY A 93 -9.04 12.94 2.48
C GLY A 93 -7.57 13.33 2.60
N SER A 94 -6.87 12.70 3.51
CA SER A 94 -5.43 12.93 3.71
C SER A 94 -4.70 11.67 4.16
N VAL A 95 -3.42 11.60 3.82
CA VAL A 95 -2.50 10.54 4.23
C VAL A 95 -1.31 11.17 4.92
N THR A 96 -1.04 10.78 6.17
CA THR A 96 0.22 11.06 6.83
C THR A 96 1.18 9.90 6.56
N TYR A 97 2.23 10.19 5.80
CA TYR A 97 3.35 9.29 5.57
C TYR A 97 4.33 9.43 6.72
N GLU A 98 4.69 8.32 7.32
CA GLU A 98 5.60 8.28 8.47
C GLU A 98 6.75 7.31 8.19
N ASP A 99 7.98 7.75 8.37
CA ASP A 99 9.20 6.98 8.17
C ASP A 99 10.29 7.33 9.19
N ALA A 100 11.33 6.50 9.28
CA ALA A 100 12.54 6.84 9.98
C ALA A 100 13.60 7.32 8.99
N ALA A 101 14.07 8.54 9.17
CA ALA A 101 15.14 9.10 8.36
C ALA A 101 16.04 10.04 9.15
N GLY A 102 17.37 9.84 9.03
CA GLY A 102 18.36 10.64 9.72
C GLY A 102 18.30 10.51 11.25
N GLY A 103 17.97 9.30 11.78
CA GLY A 103 17.89 9.01 13.21
C GLY A 103 16.69 9.67 13.90
N LYS A 104 15.64 9.97 13.16
CA LYS A 104 14.39 10.57 13.70
C LYS A 104 13.18 9.99 12.99
N CYS A 105 12.07 9.85 13.72
CA CYS A 105 10.78 9.63 13.11
C CYS A 105 10.32 10.90 12.40
N ARG A 106 9.93 10.77 11.14
CA ARG A 106 9.46 11.87 10.31
C ARG A 106 8.03 11.61 9.89
N GLN A 107 7.28 12.68 9.78
CA GLN A 107 5.92 12.67 9.29
C GLN A 107 5.73 13.77 8.27
N ALA A 108 4.99 13.45 7.20
CA ALA A 108 4.53 14.43 6.22
C ALA A 108 3.09 14.07 5.84
N THR A 109 2.22 15.07 5.83
CA THR A 109 0.80 14.88 5.49
C THR A 109 0.52 15.39 4.09
N TYR A 110 -0.10 14.55 3.28
CA TYR A 110 -0.52 14.80 1.91
C TYR A 110 -2.06 14.77 1.82
N ARG A 111 -2.64 15.76 1.17
CA ARG A 111 -4.09 15.91 0.99
C ARG A 111 -4.50 15.56 -0.43
N ALA A 112 -5.79 15.48 -0.66
CA ALA A 112 -6.34 15.29 -2.01
C ALA A 112 -5.72 16.30 -3.00
N GLY A 113 -5.20 15.80 -4.13
CA GLY A 113 -4.44 16.56 -5.12
C GLY A 113 -2.93 16.62 -4.87
N GLU A 114 -2.44 16.05 -3.78
CA GLU A 114 -1.02 15.94 -3.46
C GLU A 114 -0.56 14.49 -3.54
N GLY A 115 0.74 14.29 -3.71
CA GLY A 115 1.33 12.96 -3.77
C GLY A 115 2.74 12.92 -3.21
N PHE A 116 3.25 11.72 -2.98
CA PHE A 116 4.59 11.50 -2.50
C PHE A 116 5.26 10.31 -3.18
N PHE A 117 6.55 10.21 -3.00
CA PHE A 117 7.38 9.15 -3.54
C PHE A 117 8.05 8.36 -2.41
N ASP A 118 7.74 7.07 -2.34
CA ASP A 118 8.52 6.13 -1.54
C ASP A 118 9.64 5.51 -2.39
N ARG A 119 10.84 5.50 -1.84
CA ARG A 119 12.02 5.01 -2.56
C ARG A 119 12.09 3.48 -2.68
N GLY A 120 11.31 2.74 -1.86
CA GLY A 120 11.33 1.28 -1.80
C GLY A 120 12.64 0.69 -1.28
N PHE A 121 12.91 -0.57 -1.69
CA PHE A 121 14.14 -1.30 -1.39
C PHE A 121 14.48 -1.40 0.10
N GLY A 122 13.50 -1.79 0.90
CA GLY A 122 13.66 -1.97 2.33
C GLY A 122 13.46 -0.70 3.17
N HIS A 123 13.04 0.40 2.55
CA HIS A 123 12.64 1.60 3.28
C HIS A 123 11.35 1.35 4.04
N VAL A 124 11.42 1.36 5.37
CA VAL A 124 10.29 1.05 6.25
C VAL A 124 9.49 2.32 6.52
N HIS A 125 8.18 2.24 6.30
CA HIS A 125 7.25 3.34 6.51
C HIS A 125 5.84 2.82 6.79
N ARG A 126 4.94 3.74 7.12
CA ARG A 126 3.49 3.51 7.16
C ARG A 126 2.73 4.71 6.64
N ALA A 127 1.50 4.48 6.21
CA ALA A 127 0.53 5.51 5.87
C ALA A 127 -0.61 5.50 6.89
N ILE A 128 -1.03 6.68 7.34
CA ILE A 128 -2.11 6.86 8.32
C ILE A 128 -3.12 7.82 7.69
N ALA A 129 -4.38 7.40 7.60
CA ALA A 129 -5.45 8.26 7.09
C ALA A 129 -5.82 9.34 8.12
N GLY A 130 -6.25 10.48 7.63
CA GLY A 130 -6.84 11.53 8.47
C GLY A 130 -8.21 11.16 9.02
N ALA A 131 -8.84 12.09 9.76
CA ALA A 131 -10.15 11.90 10.40
C ALA A 131 -11.29 11.57 9.41
N ASP A 132 -11.17 11.98 8.15
CA ASP A 132 -12.17 11.73 7.10
C ASP A 132 -11.84 10.46 6.26
N GLY A 133 -10.83 9.69 6.67
CA GLY A 133 -10.28 8.60 5.89
C GLY A 133 -9.44 9.09 4.71
N ALA A 134 -9.06 8.18 3.82
CA ALA A 134 -8.32 8.49 2.62
C ALA A 134 -8.61 7.51 1.49
N ASP A 135 -8.69 8.01 0.25
CA ASP A 135 -8.56 7.22 -0.97
C ASP A 135 -7.29 7.69 -1.70
N PHE A 136 -6.46 6.75 -2.12
CA PHE A 136 -5.21 7.06 -2.80
C PHE A 136 -4.81 5.95 -3.78
N TYR A 137 -3.98 6.29 -4.75
CA TYR A 137 -3.49 5.38 -5.77
C TYR A 137 -1.97 5.21 -5.65
N PRO A 138 -1.48 4.13 -5.05
CA PRO A 138 -0.08 3.74 -5.16
C PRO A 138 0.18 3.11 -6.52
N VAL A 139 1.22 3.62 -7.18
CA VAL A 139 1.79 3.08 -8.43
C VAL A 139 3.16 2.52 -8.11
N TYR A 140 3.26 1.21 -8.10
CA TYR A 140 4.49 0.49 -7.78
C TYR A 140 5.31 0.27 -9.05
N VAL A 141 6.60 0.55 -8.98
CA VAL A 141 7.57 0.17 -10.03
C VAL A 141 8.55 -0.82 -9.41
N LEU A 142 8.31 -2.09 -9.62
CA LEU A 142 9.00 -3.16 -8.93
C LEU A 142 10.02 -3.85 -9.84
N PRO A 143 11.12 -4.39 -9.30
CA PRO A 143 11.96 -5.31 -10.06
C PRO A 143 11.14 -6.44 -10.66
N ALA A 144 11.39 -6.77 -11.93
CA ALA A 144 10.63 -7.79 -12.64
C ALA A 144 10.69 -9.14 -11.89
N GLY A 145 9.54 -9.76 -11.70
CA GLY A 145 9.38 -11.02 -10.95
C GLY A 145 9.29 -10.85 -9.43
N SER A 146 8.99 -9.65 -8.93
CA SER A 146 8.77 -9.43 -7.50
C SER A 146 7.58 -10.25 -7.00
N ALA A 147 7.81 -11.09 -5.97
CA ALA A 147 6.78 -11.98 -5.42
C ALA A 147 5.70 -11.25 -4.61
N ALA A 148 6.00 -10.06 -4.10
CA ALA A 148 5.09 -9.23 -3.31
C ALA A 148 5.33 -7.76 -3.60
N HIS A 149 4.31 -6.92 -3.48
CA HIS A 149 4.42 -5.46 -3.60
C HIS A 149 4.50 -4.76 -2.24
N LEU A 150 4.06 -5.43 -1.18
CA LEU A 150 4.07 -4.96 0.19
C LEU A 150 4.64 -6.06 1.09
N ILE A 151 5.62 -5.72 1.91
CA ILE A 151 6.32 -6.62 2.81
C ILE A 151 6.19 -6.05 4.23
N PRO A 152 5.47 -6.71 5.15
CA PRO A 152 5.36 -6.27 6.54
C PRO A 152 6.74 -6.10 7.18
N ALA A 153 6.89 -5.07 8.01
CA ALA A 153 8.12 -4.77 8.74
C ALA A 153 7.81 -4.35 10.18
N PRO A 154 8.74 -4.52 11.13
CA PRO A 154 8.61 -3.92 12.44
C PRO A 154 8.67 -2.39 12.36
N ALA A 155 8.08 -1.72 13.34
CA ALA A 155 8.25 -0.29 13.48
C ALA A 155 9.75 0.05 13.66
N PRO A 156 10.26 1.10 13.02
CA PRO A 156 11.59 1.61 13.33
C PRO A 156 11.67 2.08 14.78
N ASP A 157 12.82 1.87 15.43
CA ASP A 157 13.03 2.27 16.84
C ASP A 157 12.76 3.77 17.05
N GLU A 158 13.12 4.61 16.09
CA GLU A 158 12.90 6.05 16.10
C GLU A 158 11.42 6.45 16.07
N CYS A 159 10.53 5.54 15.63
CA CYS A 159 9.08 5.75 15.55
C CYS A 159 8.29 4.95 16.59
N THR A 160 8.98 4.35 17.55
CA THR A 160 8.36 3.70 18.72
C THR A 160 8.33 4.70 19.88
N PRO A 161 7.18 4.86 20.59
CA PRO A 161 7.07 5.75 21.75
C PRO A 161 7.94 5.29 22.92
#